data_0ca49201ac5e1c327e145443b41e7396
#
_entry.id   0ca49201ac5e1c327e145443b41e7396
#
_cell.length_a   1.000
_cell.length_b   1.000
_cell.length_c   1.000
_cell.angle_alpha   90.00
_cell.angle_beta   90.00
_cell.angle_gamma   90.00
#
_symmetry.space_group_name_H-M   'P 1'
#
loop_
_entity.id
_entity.type
_entity.pdbx_description
1 polymer ?
#
loop_
_entity_poly.entity_id
_entity_poly.type
_entity_poly.pdbx_seq_one_letter_code
_entity_poly.pdbx_strand_id
1 'polypeptide(L)'
;MKHSLHLLTLAALCLTAPASRAQTLTATVSSDRVTTMSNGLVTLTIGSNGRVSALTPQGGSNVIGSSGIYFDYTADKNYALSPTKAEVVRKDDDMVEVVYSNLANNPQLSQGFILRRGVSGVYVYVTVGGTQASASVSMREIRVCTRLASTFLNGYVDDTMQGRIPSNSEMKTAEQSENVVADATYRLADGSIYTKYDWTQYIVRDSVHGLMNDNTGVWNIACSHEWANGGPMKQELTVHATSKSPITIQMLQGEHMGASAQTFGNGDEKLYGPFLIYVNRGTPDQMIADAKATAHRQQQEWPFAWFRHKLWPQQRTTVEGTLSVATGQRNDSIQVVLAEPGSDVYTQGKRYIYWALTDSLGHFSIPAVRPADYTLYAYATSGDVTDELSVDGIHADGDTLSLGTIEWTPRRYQNLLWTIGSNNRLADGFALADAPRAYLLPEQVPASLTYTVGESNPATDWYYAQTKKGTWTIRFSCPQSYTGTARLTASLAAVTSKPTVKVSLNGTALTTWSWSTNDAAIYRSANQSGRHDLKTLGFSAALLRKGTNTLTLELTNGTGRNGVMWDCIKLETGPLVTNAVAHPTEPEALPANTLYYNPQGIPLAHPAPGLNIVHERLADGTQRTRKVMLRP
;
A
#
# COMPACT_ATOMS: atom_id res chain seq x y z
N MET A 1 -53.05 50.94 32.30
CA MET A 1 -52.23 50.06 31.44
C MET A 1 -51.34 49.19 32.34
N LYS A 2 -51.67 47.90 32.49
CA LYS A 2 -51.00 46.99 33.41
C LYS A 2 -50.02 46.15 32.57
N HIS A 3 -48.72 46.27 32.84
CA HIS A 3 -47.73 45.39 32.27
C HIS A 3 -47.57 44.14 33.14
N SER A 4 -47.90 42.98 32.56
CA SER A 4 -47.65 41.68 33.18
C SER A 4 -46.24 41.17 32.80
N LEU A 5 -45.42 40.99 33.80
CA LEU A 5 -44.09 40.42 33.71
C LEU A 5 -44.21 38.89 33.81
N HIS A 6 -43.89 38.15 32.73
CA HIS A 6 -43.84 36.72 32.78
C HIS A 6 -42.39 36.29 33.16
N LEU A 7 -42.27 35.72 34.33
CA LEU A 7 -41.06 35.04 34.81
C LEU A 7 -40.97 33.66 34.10
N LEU A 8 -39.98 33.48 33.23
CA LEU A 8 -39.61 32.17 32.73
C LEU A 8 -38.68 31.51 33.74
N THR A 9 -39.18 30.47 34.39
CA THR A 9 -38.36 29.57 35.23
C THR A 9 -37.62 28.59 34.34
N LEU A 10 -36.29 28.75 34.22
CA LEU A 10 -35.42 27.81 33.56
C LEU A 10 -35.19 26.63 34.52
N ALA A 11 -35.82 25.48 34.26
CA ALA A 11 -35.49 24.22 34.94
C ALA A 11 -34.18 23.66 34.37
N ALA A 12 -33.10 23.77 35.12
CA ALA A 12 -31.85 23.11 34.83
C ALA A 12 -32.03 21.60 35.04
N LEU A 13 -32.18 20.84 33.95
CA LEU A 13 -32.05 19.40 33.97
C LEU A 13 -30.57 19.06 34.21
N CYS A 14 -30.17 18.74 35.42
CA CYS A 14 -28.92 18.07 35.72
C CYS A 14 -28.99 16.65 35.14
N LEU A 15 -28.51 16.48 33.93
CA LEU A 15 -28.16 15.18 33.39
C LEU A 15 -26.99 14.62 34.24
N THR A 16 -27.30 13.80 35.23
CA THR A 16 -26.30 12.98 35.90
C THR A 16 -25.76 12.00 34.84
N ALA A 17 -24.60 12.32 34.26
CA ALA A 17 -23.86 11.36 33.50
C ALA A 17 -23.67 10.09 34.38
N PRO A 18 -23.99 8.89 33.90
CA PRO A 18 -23.71 7.67 34.66
C PRO A 18 -22.23 7.69 35.02
N ALA A 19 -21.93 7.54 36.32
CA ALA A 19 -20.56 7.44 36.80
C ALA A 19 -19.88 6.32 35.99
N SER A 20 -18.94 6.70 35.15
CA SER A 20 -18.10 5.78 34.40
C SER A 20 -17.44 4.87 35.43
N ARG A 21 -17.90 3.61 35.51
CA ARG A 21 -17.27 2.61 36.35
C ARG A 21 -15.80 2.57 35.93
N ALA A 22 -14.91 2.92 36.85
CA ALA A 22 -13.47 2.97 36.56
C ALA A 22 -13.07 1.65 35.88
N GLN A 23 -12.63 1.72 34.62
CA GLN A 23 -12.21 0.54 33.87
C GLN A 23 -10.97 -0.03 34.56
N THR A 24 -11.09 -1.21 35.14
CA THR A 24 -9.99 -1.85 35.87
C THR A 24 -9.11 -2.61 34.89
N LEU A 25 -7.87 -2.19 34.76
CA LEU A 25 -6.86 -2.90 33.98
C LEU A 25 -6.32 -4.08 34.78
N THR A 26 -6.45 -5.27 34.24
CA THR A 26 -5.99 -6.51 34.87
C THR A 26 -5.16 -7.35 33.92
N ALA A 27 -4.14 -8.03 34.45
CA ALA A 27 -3.43 -9.12 33.80
C ALA A 27 -2.95 -10.11 34.83
N THR A 28 -3.11 -11.36 34.52
CA THR A 28 -2.56 -12.49 35.29
C THR A 28 -1.92 -13.48 34.33
N VAL A 29 -0.72 -13.94 34.67
CA VAL A 29 0.01 -14.99 33.95
C VAL A 29 0.19 -16.15 34.89
N SER A 30 -0.33 -17.33 34.54
CA SER A 30 -0.16 -18.55 35.33
C SER A 30 1.23 -19.17 35.17
N SER A 31 1.57 -20.13 36.04
CA SER A 31 2.82 -20.91 35.91
C SER A 31 2.93 -21.61 34.56
N ASP A 32 1.83 -21.96 33.93
CA ASP A 32 1.77 -22.59 32.61
C ASP A 32 1.75 -21.60 31.47
N ARG A 33 2.01 -20.32 31.74
CA ARG A 33 2.00 -19.23 30.77
C ARG A 33 0.63 -18.94 30.16
N VAL A 34 -0.46 -19.35 30.77
CA VAL A 34 -1.81 -18.94 30.37
C VAL A 34 -2.06 -17.53 30.93
N THR A 35 -2.48 -16.63 30.06
CA THR A 35 -2.74 -15.23 30.44
C THR A 35 -4.21 -14.88 30.30
N THR A 36 -4.72 -14.12 31.26
CA THR A 36 -5.99 -13.39 31.13
C THR A 36 -5.73 -11.91 31.37
N MET A 37 -6.19 -11.06 30.44
CA MET A 37 -6.07 -9.61 30.49
C MET A 37 -7.44 -8.97 30.27
N SER A 38 -7.71 -7.83 30.92
CA SER A 38 -8.92 -7.03 30.66
C SER A 38 -8.66 -5.55 30.89
N ASN A 39 -9.34 -4.71 30.10
CA ASN A 39 -9.43 -3.27 30.32
C ASN A 39 -10.88 -2.82 30.57
N GLY A 40 -11.79 -3.75 30.79
CA GLY A 40 -13.23 -3.49 30.97
C GLY A 40 -14.02 -3.35 29.69
N LEU A 41 -13.38 -3.06 28.54
CA LEU A 41 -14.02 -3.03 27.21
C LEU A 41 -13.81 -4.33 26.46
N VAL A 42 -12.65 -4.95 26.62
CA VAL A 42 -12.34 -6.27 26.08
C VAL A 42 -11.67 -7.14 27.14
N THR A 43 -11.90 -8.44 27.04
CA THR A 43 -11.15 -9.47 27.80
C THR A 43 -10.44 -10.38 26.82
N LEU A 44 -9.15 -10.60 27.06
CA LEU A 44 -8.26 -11.40 26.25
C LEU A 44 -7.79 -12.62 27.05
N THR A 45 -7.89 -13.81 26.45
CA THR A 45 -7.28 -15.03 26.99
C THR A 45 -6.24 -15.54 26.01
N ILE A 46 -5.01 -15.77 26.50
CA ILE A 46 -3.88 -16.25 25.70
C ILE A 46 -3.44 -17.59 26.27
N GLY A 47 -3.33 -18.61 25.43
CA GLY A 47 -2.86 -19.93 25.82
C GLY A 47 -1.34 -19.98 26.09
N SER A 48 -0.89 -21.07 26.69
CA SER A 48 0.53 -21.33 26.98
C SER A 48 1.45 -21.28 25.74
N ASN A 49 0.87 -21.47 24.57
CA ASN A 49 1.54 -21.40 23.26
C ASN A 49 1.59 -19.97 22.66
N GLY A 50 1.18 -18.94 23.41
CA GLY A 50 1.16 -17.55 22.94
C GLY A 50 0.02 -17.20 21.99
N ARG A 51 -0.92 -18.12 21.74
CA ARG A 51 -2.08 -17.87 20.89
C ARG A 51 -3.25 -17.33 21.68
N VAL A 52 -3.87 -16.28 21.21
CA VAL A 52 -5.11 -15.77 21.79
C VAL A 52 -6.25 -16.74 21.49
N SER A 53 -6.81 -17.34 22.50
CA SER A 53 -7.93 -18.27 22.38
C SER A 53 -9.30 -17.61 22.56
N ALA A 54 -9.33 -16.42 23.17
CA ALA A 54 -10.54 -15.61 23.30
C ALA A 54 -10.22 -14.13 23.29
N LEU A 55 -11.04 -13.38 22.55
CA LEU A 55 -11.15 -11.92 22.59
C LEU A 55 -12.65 -11.63 22.73
N THR A 56 -13.06 -11.16 23.89
CA THR A 56 -14.48 -10.97 24.22
C THR A 56 -14.72 -9.50 24.49
N PRO A 57 -15.46 -8.78 23.63
CA PRO A 57 -15.88 -7.42 23.90
C PRO A 57 -16.92 -7.38 25.02
N GLN A 58 -16.97 -6.27 25.76
CA GLN A 58 -17.94 -6.07 26.83
C GLN A 58 -19.37 -6.24 26.30
N GLY A 59 -20.14 -7.08 26.98
CA GLY A 59 -21.53 -7.38 26.59
C GLY A 59 -21.67 -8.15 25.28
N GLY A 60 -20.57 -8.71 24.74
CA GLY A 60 -20.55 -9.55 23.53
C GLY A 60 -20.07 -10.96 23.79
N SER A 61 -19.96 -11.72 22.71
CA SER A 61 -19.41 -13.09 22.70
C SER A 61 -17.95 -13.10 22.26
N ASN A 62 -17.23 -14.18 22.55
CA ASN A 62 -15.89 -14.39 22.02
C ASN A 62 -15.91 -14.35 20.48
N VAL A 63 -15.10 -13.46 19.90
CA VAL A 63 -15.00 -13.29 18.43
C VAL A 63 -14.00 -14.25 17.80
N ILE A 64 -13.17 -14.92 18.59
CA ILE A 64 -12.09 -15.80 18.12
C ILE A 64 -12.62 -17.18 17.76
N GLY A 65 -12.19 -17.66 16.60
CA GLY A 65 -12.44 -19.01 16.11
C GLY A 65 -11.28 -19.98 16.40
N SER A 66 -11.26 -21.08 15.67
CA SER A 66 -10.21 -22.09 15.82
C SER A 66 -8.83 -21.53 15.50
N SER A 67 -7.82 -21.92 16.24
CA SER A 67 -6.40 -21.48 16.14
C SER A 67 -6.10 -20.06 16.64
N GLY A 68 -7.07 -19.20 16.87
CA GLY A 68 -6.90 -17.95 17.60
C GLY A 68 -6.18 -16.83 16.85
N ILE A 69 -5.64 -15.87 17.61
CA ILE A 69 -4.67 -14.90 17.11
C ILE A 69 -3.29 -15.46 17.33
N TYR A 70 -2.46 -15.49 16.30
CA TYR A 70 -1.12 -16.05 16.40
C TYR A 70 -0.15 -15.34 15.45
N PHE A 71 1.12 -15.35 15.86
CA PHE A 71 2.25 -14.96 15.05
C PHE A 71 2.82 -16.20 14.36
N ASP A 72 2.99 -16.13 13.03
CA ASP A 72 3.73 -17.12 12.26
C ASP A 72 4.66 -16.48 11.23
N TYR A 73 5.60 -17.27 10.75
CA TYR A 73 6.51 -16.89 9.68
C TYR A 73 6.79 -18.09 8.78
N THR A 74 7.13 -17.79 7.53
CA THR A 74 7.53 -18.77 6.54
C THR A 74 9.02 -18.63 6.23
N ALA A 75 9.78 -19.71 6.43
CA ALA A 75 11.17 -19.85 5.98
C ALA A 75 11.23 -20.98 4.95
N ASP A 76 11.85 -22.10 5.25
CA ASP A 76 11.78 -23.35 4.48
C ASP A 76 10.40 -24.02 4.58
N LYS A 77 9.71 -23.80 5.70
CA LYS A 77 8.32 -24.18 5.97
C LYS A 77 7.65 -23.13 6.87
N ASN A 78 6.39 -23.35 7.20
CA ASN A 78 5.67 -22.48 8.13
C ASN A 78 6.03 -22.81 9.58
N TYR A 79 6.38 -21.78 10.32
CA TYR A 79 6.66 -21.81 11.74
C TYR A 79 5.72 -20.86 12.48
N ALA A 80 5.47 -21.14 13.77
CA ALA A 80 4.78 -20.24 14.67
C ALA A 80 5.65 -19.96 15.89
N LEU A 81 5.38 -18.86 16.60
CA LEU A 81 6.00 -18.62 17.89
C LEU A 81 5.69 -19.80 18.83
N SER A 82 6.74 -20.37 19.39
CA SER A 82 6.69 -21.39 20.45
C SER A 82 7.33 -20.80 21.69
N PRO A 83 6.58 -20.07 22.54
CA PRO A 83 7.15 -19.30 23.62
C PRO A 83 7.64 -20.18 24.76
N THR A 84 8.78 -19.83 25.32
CA THR A 84 9.34 -20.42 26.55
C THR A 84 9.07 -19.55 27.78
N LYS A 85 8.68 -18.28 27.57
CA LYS A 85 8.39 -17.30 28.61
C LYS A 85 7.14 -16.50 28.28
N ALA A 86 6.37 -16.16 29.33
CA ALA A 86 5.31 -15.16 29.29
C ALA A 86 5.39 -14.31 30.55
N GLU A 87 5.33 -13.00 30.42
CA GLU A 87 5.45 -12.08 31.56
C GLU A 87 4.63 -10.81 31.38
N VAL A 88 4.14 -10.27 32.48
CA VAL A 88 3.59 -8.92 32.56
C VAL A 88 4.77 -7.95 32.63
N VAL A 89 5.07 -7.26 31.54
CA VAL A 89 6.21 -6.33 31.47
C VAL A 89 5.83 -4.90 31.88
N ARG A 90 4.52 -4.58 31.81
CA ARG A 90 4.01 -3.30 32.25
C ARG A 90 2.58 -3.43 32.76
N LYS A 91 2.29 -2.75 33.87
CA LYS A 91 0.94 -2.57 34.41
C LYS A 91 0.90 -1.26 35.18
N ASP A 92 0.12 -0.31 34.66
CA ASP A 92 -0.13 0.98 35.26
C ASP A 92 -1.61 1.38 35.10
N ASP A 93 -1.96 2.64 35.39
CA ASP A 93 -3.33 3.12 35.31
C ASP A 93 -3.88 3.22 33.88
N ASP A 94 -2.99 3.29 32.86
CA ASP A 94 -3.36 3.51 31.46
C ASP A 94 -3.29 2.26 30.62
N MET A 95 -2.46 1.29 30.98
CA MET A 95 -2.29 0.07 30.19
C MET A 95 -1.75 -1.13 30.97
N VAL A 96 -1.95 -2.28 30.36
CA VAL A 96 -1.30 -3.52 30.75
C VAL A 96 -0.69 -4.19 29.53
N GLU A 97 0.54 -4.68 29.68
CA GLU A 97 1.32 -5.31 28.61
C GLU A 97 1.83 -6.68 29.04
N VAL A 98 1.62 -7.68 28.19
CA VAL A 98 2.14 -9.04 28.36
C VAL A 98 2.94 -9.44 27.12
N VAL A 99 4.12 -10.02 27.35
CA VAL A 99 5.02 -10.48 26.28
C VAL A 99 5.23 -11.98 26.37
N TYR A 100 5.03 -12.63 25.25
CA TYR A 100 5.39 -14.03 25.01
C TYR A 100 6.66 -14.08 24.19
N SER A 101 7.67 -14.83 24.63
CA SER A 101 8.98 -14.84 23.96
C SER A 101 9.63 -16.22 23.93
N ASN A 102 10.48 -16.41 22.92
CA ASN A 102 11.46 -17.48 22.85
C ASN A 102 12.79 -16.87 22.37
N LEU A 103 13.62 -16.49 23.35
CA LEU A 103 14.91 -15.84 23.10
C LEU A 103 16.07 -16.84 23.02
N ALA A 104 15.82 -18.12 23.31
CA ALA A 104 16.78 -19.20 23.11
C ALA A 104 16.73 -19.80 21.72
N ASN A 105 15.71 -19.45 20.94
CA ASN A 105 15.50 -19.94 19.58
C ASN A 105 16.34 -19.17 18.56
N ASN A 106 16.46 -19.69 17.37
CA ASN A 106 17.07 -19.04 16.22
C ASN A 106 16.04 -19.03 15.07
N PRO A 107 15.45 -17.87 14.73
CA PRO A 107 15.65 -16.53 15.29
C PRO A 107 15.00 -16.37 16.68
N GLN A 108 15.46 -15.37 17.45
CA GLN A 108 14.77 -14.93 18.65
C GLN A 108 13.46 -14.25 18.29
N LEU A 109 12.39 -14.62 18.96
CA LEU A 109 11.06 -14.14 18.65
C LEU A 109 10.35 -13.67 19.90
N SER A 110 9.57 -12.59 19.78
CA SER A 110 8.60 -12.20 20.78
C SER A 110 7.32 -11.63 20.15
N GLN A 111 6.22 -11.76 20.91
CA GLN A 111 4.95 -11.13 20.58
C GLN A 111 4.39 -10.47 21.83
N GLY A 112 4.12 -9.16 21.74
CA GLY A 112 3.52 -8.39 22.83
C GLY A 112 2.05 -8.11 22.58
N PHE A 113 1.28 -8.08 23.66
CA PHE A 113 -0.13 -7.73 23.71
C PHE A 113 -0.36 -6.62 24.71
N ILE A 114 -0.98 -5.52 24.29
CA ILE A 114 -1.23 -4.36 25.13
C ILE A 114 -2.72 -4.03 25.14
N LEU A 115 -3.31 -3.97 26.32
CA LEU A 115 -4.64 -3.39 26.51
C LEU A 115 -4.51 -2.00 27.11
N ARG A 116 -5.09 -1.01 26.46
CA ARG A 116 -5.14 0.38 26.95
C ARG A 116 -6.52 0.74 27.47
N ARG A 117 -6.54 1.61 28.47
CA ARG A 117 -7.78 2.23 28.93
C ARG A 117 -8.51 2.93 27.79
N GLY A 118 -9.81 2.75 27.69
CA GLY A 118 -10.64 3.42 26.68
C GLY A 118 -10.56 2.85 25.26
N VAL A 119 -9.75 1.81 25.01
CA VAL A 119 -9.61 1.20 23.68
C VAL A 119 -10.30 -0.16 23.63
N SER A 120 -11.27 -0.31 22.74
CA SER A 120 -11.99 -1.57 22.51
C SER A 120 -11.21 -2.49 21.55
N GLY A 121 -10.06 -2.98 22.00
CA GLY A 121 -9.18 -3.83 21.20
C GLY A 121 -7.86 -4.11 21.90
N VAL A 122 -6.95 -4.77 21.19
CA VAL A 122 -5.62 -5.13 21.67
C VAL A 122 -4.57 -4.63 20.67
N TYR A 123 -3.58 -3.89 21.16
CA TYR A 123 -2.39 -3.60 20.36
C TYR A 123 -1.47 -4.80 20.37
N VAL A 124 -0.93 -5.11 19.21
CA VAL A 124 -0.01 -6.24 19.00
C VAL A 124 1.26 -5.74 18.36
N TYR A 125 2.39 -6.25 18.82
CA TYR A 125 3.67 -6.07 18.16
C TYR A 125 4.46 -7.38 18.15
N VAL A 126 5.43 -7.46 17.24
CA VAL A 126 6.30 -8.64 17.09
C VAL A 126 7.75 -8.16 17.00
N THR A 127 8.66 -8.89 17.63
CA THR A 127 10.10 -8.71 17.37
C THR A 127 10.70 -9.97 16.77
N VAL A 128 11.57 -9.75 15.79
CA VAL A 128 12.35 -10.78 15.12
C VAL A 128 13.79 -10.36 15.15
N GLY A 129 14.68 -11.25 15.52
CA GLY A 129 16.09 -10.95 15.48
C GLY A 129 16.95 -11.89 16.33
N GLY A 130 18.21 -11.50 16.48
CA GLY A 130 19.12 -12.19 17.37
C GLY A 130 19.38 -13.63 16.97
N THR A 131 19.98 -13.88 15.84
CA THR A 131 20.49 -15.22 15.51
C THR A 131 21.88 -15.42 16.13
N GLN A 132 22.29 -16.67 16.32
CA GLN A 132 23.66 -16.98 16.71
C GLN A 132 24.66 -16.56 15.61
N ALA A 133 25.90 -16.25 16.00
CA ALA A 133 26.92 -15.67 15.12
C ALA A 133 27.16 -16.39 13.77
N SER A 134 26.91 -17.69 13.71
CA SER A 134 27.10 -18.51 12.49
C SER A 134 25.80 -18.88 11.77
N ALA A 135 24.65 -18.38 12.26
CA ALA A 135 23.35 -18.76 11.73
C ALA A 135 22.63 -17.56 11.10
N SER A 136 21.84 -17.84 10.07
CA SER A 136 20.90 -16.88 9.51
C SER A 136 19.58 -17.59 9.15
N VAL A 137 18.48 -16.82 9.14
CA VAL A 137 17.16 -17.32 8.75
C VAL A 137 16.57 -16.42 7.69
N SER A 138 16.30 -16.97 6.51
CA SER A 138 15.59 -16.27 5.45
C SER A 138 14.07 -16.41 5.67
N MET A 139 13.40 -15.30 5.86
CA MET A 139 11.96 -15.23 6.08
C MET A 139 11.27 -14.65 4.86
N ARG A 140 10.35 -15.42 4.31
CA ARG A 140 9.54 -15.08 3.13
C ARG A 140 8.28 -14.30 3.54
N GLU A 141 7.68 -14.68 4.66
CA GLU A 141 6.50 -14.06 5.23
C GLU A 141 6.63 -13.95 6.74
N ILE A 142 6.16 -12.86 7.30
CA ILE A 142 5.99 -12.64 8.73
C ILE A 142 4.60 -12.00 8.91
N ARG A 143 3.73 -12.62 9.72
CA ARG A 143 2.35 -12.16 9.84
C ARG A 143 1.75 -12.44 11.20
N VAL A 144 0.75 -11.64 11.57
CA VAL A 144 -0.17 -11.94 12.65
C VAL A 144 -1.54 -12.25 12.03
N CYS A 145 -2.00 -13.47 12.26
CA CYS A 145 -3.27 -13.98 11.76
C CYS A 145 -4.32 -13.93 12.87
N THR A 146 -5.46 -13.34 12.61
CA THR A 146 -6.63 -13.34 13.50
C THR A 146 -7.71 -14.24 12.89
N ARG A 147 -7.86 -15.45 13.44
CA ARG A 147 -8.90 -16.38 13.02
C ARG A 147 -10.16 -16.14 13.82
N LEU A 148 -11.24 -15.85 13.14
CA LEU A 148 -12.51 -15.46 13.73
C LEU A 148 -13.51 -16.61 13.77
N ALA A 149 -14.56 -16.44 14.56
CA ALA A 149 -15.70 -17.36 14.58
C ALA A 149 -16.34 -17.46 13.18
N SER A 150 -16.96 -18.59 12.87
CA SER A 150 -17.48 -18.90 11.54
C SER A 150 -18.59 -17.97 11.03
N THR A 151 -19.13 -17.12 11.89
CA THR A 151 -20.15 -16.13 11.54
C THR A 151 -19.58 -14.83 10.93
N PHE A 152 -18.27 -14.60 10.99
CA PHE A 152 -17.62 -13.41 10.44
C PHE A 152 -17.38 -13.58 8.93
N LEU A 153 -18.41 -13.35 8.13
CA LEU A 153 -18.38 -13.62 6.69
C LEU A 153 -18.46 -12.38 5.79
N ASN A 154 -18.55 -11.19 6.37
CA ASN A 154 -18.53 -9.96 5.61
C ASN A 154 -17.14 -9.32 5.74
N GLY A 155 -16.39 -9.33 4.64
CA GLY A 155 -15.07 -8.72 4.53
C GLY A 155 -15.15 -7.26 4.12
N TYR A 156 -14.20 -6.48 4.62
CA TYR A 156 -13.93 -5.12 4.17
C TYR A 156 -12.42 -4.92 4.02
N VAL A 157 -12.01 -4.48 2.85
CA VAL A 157 -10.63 -4.07 2.53
C VAL A 157 -10.61 -2.58 2.21
N ASP A 158 -11.51 -2.15 1.34
CA ASP A 158 -11.79 -0.76 1.01
C ASP A 158 -13.22 -0.62 0.45
N ASP A 159 -13.59 0.58 0.02
CA ASP A 159 -14.95 0.85 -0.47
C ASP A 159 -15.26 0.13 -1.80
N THR A 160 -14.27 -0.39 -2.52
CA THR A 160 -14.43 -1.15 -3.77
C THR A 160 -14.34 -2.65 -3.55
N MET A 161 -13.66 -3.10 -2.50
CA MET A 161 -13.48 -4.52 -2.14
C MET A 161 -14.06 -4.78 -0.76
N GLN A 162 -15.34 -5.08 -0.72
CA GLN A 162 -16.09 -5.44 0.47
C GLN A 162 -17.22 -6.41 0.12
N GLY A 163 -17.72 -7.14 1.10
CA GLY A 163 -18.84 -8.06 0.93
C GLY A 163 -18.60 -9.45 1.50
N ARG A 164 -19.42 -10.39 1.10
CA ARG A 164 -19.41 -11.76 1.62
C ARG A 164 -18.21 -12.54 1.10
N ILE A 165 -17.50 -13.20 2.02
CA ILE A 165 -16.53 -14.25 1.73
C ILE A 165 -17.18 -15.64 1.90
N PRO A 166 -16.64 -16.71 1.28
CA PRO A 166 -17.15 -18.06 1.45
C PRO A 166 -17.11 -18.52 2.92
N SER A 167 -18.14 -19.24 3.35
CA SER A 167 -18.21 -19.86 4.66
C SER A 167 -17.24 -21.04 4.77
N ASN A 168 -17.01 -21.52 6.01
CA ASN A 168 -16.16 -22.67 6.26
C ASN A 168 -16.64 -23.94 5.55
N SER A 169 -17.96 -24.12 5.42
CA SER A 169 -18.55 -25.28 4.72
C SER A 169 -18.34 -25.20 3.21
N GLU A 170 -18.53 -24.02 2.62
CA GLU A 170 -18.24 -23.79 1.19
C GLU A 170 -16.76 -24.01 0.90
N MET A 171 -15.87 -23.47 1.75
CA MET A 171 -14.44 -23.66 1.61
C MET A 171 -14.00 -25.12 1.81
N LYS A 172 -14.65 -25.88 2.68
CA LYS A 172 -14.35 -27.30 2.86
C LYS A 172 -14.57 -28.11 1.58
N THR A 173 -15.57 -27.75 0.79
CA THR A 173 -15.80 -28.33 -0.54
C THR A 173 -14.84 -27.76 -1.57
N ALA A 174 -14.59 -26.45 -1.52
CA ALA A 174 -13.73 -25.77 -2.49
C ALA A 174 -12.23 -26.16 -2.34
N GLU A 175 -11.77 -26.52 -1.16
CA GLU A 175 -10.39 -26.97 -0.90
C GLU A 175 -10.13 -28.43 -1.35
N GLN A 176 -11.14 -29.18 -1.84
CA GLN A 176 -10.93 -30.49 -2.44
C GLN A 176 -10.17 -30.37 -3.77
N SER A 177 -9.33 -31.36 -4.07
CA SER A 177 -8.34 -31.28 -5.16
C SER A 177 -8.93 -30.94 -6.53
N GLU A 178 -10.14 -31.43 -6.83
CA GLU A 178 -10.87 -31.19 -8.07
C GLU A 178 -11.35 -29.76 -8.25
N ASN A 179 -11.45 -28.99 -7.16
CA ASN A 179 -11.89 -27.60 -7.16
C ASN A 179 -10.72 -26.61 -7.04
N VAL A 180 -9.50 -27.10 -6.82
CA VAL A 180 -8.32 -26.23 -6.75
C VAL A 180 -7.94 -25.78 -8.14
N VAL A 181 -8.04 -24.47 -8.40
CA VAL A 181 -7.69 -23.85 -9.69
C VAL A 181 -6.24 -23.42 -9.72
N ALA A 182 -5.75 -22.87 -8.60
CA ALA A 182 -4.38 -22.40 -8.43
C ALA A 182 -4.07 -22.25 -6.93
N ASP A 183 -2.88 -21.74 -6.58
CA ASP A 183 -2.51 -21.41 -5.19
C ASP A 183 -3.60 -20.56 -4.53
N ALA A 184 -4.18 -21.10 -3.44
CA ALA A 184 -5.26 -20.50 -2.67
C ALA A 184 -6.41 -19.92 -3.53
N THR A 185 -6.71 -20.56 -4.64
CA THR A 185 -7.73 -20.19 -5.63
C THR A 185 -8.60 -21.40 -5.94
N TYR A 186 -9.90 -21.26 -5.78
CA TYR A 186 -10.82 -22.37 -5.72
C TYR A 186 -12.08 -22.09 -6.54
N ARG A 187 -12.65 -23.13 -7.13
CA ARG A 187 -13.98 -23.10 -7.74
C ARG A 187 -15.02 -23.42 -6.67
N LEU A 188 -15.97 -22.51 -6.49
CA LEU A 188 -17.11 -22.71 -5.61
C LEU A 188 -18.22 -23.56 -6.27
N ALA A 189 -19.19 -24.01 -5.48
CA ALA A 189 -20.26 -24.87 -5.96
C ALA A 189 -21.17 -24.22 -7.03
N ASP A 190 -21.24 -22.88 -7.04
CA ASP A 190 -21.97 -22.10 -8.05
C ASP A 190 -21.15 -21.84 -9.33
N GLY A 191 -19.92 -22.38 -9.40
CA GLY A 191 -18.99 -22.21 -10.51
C GLY A 191 -18.14 -20.94 -10.46
N SER A 192 -18.39 -20.03 -9.53
CA SER A 192 -17.55 -18.84 -9.32
C SER A 192 -16.15 -19.21 -8.80
N ILE A 193 -15.20 -18.29 -9.00
CA ILE A 193 -13.83 -18.48 -8.49
C ILE A 193 -13.62 -17.57 -7.28
N TYR A 194 -13.18 -18.18 -6.18
CA TYR A 194 -12.69 -17.47 -5.00
C TYR A 194 -11.18 -17.57 -4.89
N THR A 195 -10.53 -16.46 -4.62
CA THR A 195 -9.12 -16.43 -4.23
C THR A 195 -8.86 -15.41 -3.14
N LYS A 196 -7.95 -15.73 -2.20
CA LYS A 196 -7.51 -14.76 -1.19
C LYS A 196 -6.81 -13.53 -1.82
N TYR A 197 -6.32 -13.65 -3.05
CA TYR A 197 -5.59 -12.59 -3.73
C TYR A 197 -6.48 -11.48 -4.27
N ASP A 198 -7.76 -11.72 -4.43
CA ASP A 198 -8.73 -10.65 -4.71
C ASP A 198 -8.87 -9.72 -3.48
N TRP A 199 -8.64 -10.25 -2.27
CA TRP A 199 -8.73 -9.55 -0.99
C TRP A 199 -7.36 -9.04 -0.53
N THR A 200 -6.72 -8.20 -1.34
CA THR A 200 -5.42 -7.57 -1.05
C THR A 200 -5.52 -6.06 -1.13
N GLN A 201 -4.62 -5.35 -0.43
CA GLN A 201 -4.57 -3.90 -0.47
C GLN A 201 -3.14 -3.40 -0.66
N TYR A 202 -3.00 -2.23 -1.30
CA TYR A 202 -1.74 -1.50 -1.35
C TYR A 202 -1.39 -0.96 0.04
N ILE A 203 -0.14 -1.11 0.46
CA ILE A 203 0.31 -0.66 1.78
C ILE A 203 -0.03 0.83 2.00
N VAL A 204 0.19 1.68 1.01
CA VAL A 204 -0.11 3.12 1.09
C VAL A 204 -1.60 3.43 1.29
N ARG A 205 -2.49 2.49 0.96
CA ARG A 205 -3.96 2.64 1.06
C ARG A 205 -4.57 1.84 2.22
N ASP A 206 -3.81 0.91 2.82
CA ASP A 206 -4.29 0.02 3.88
C ASP A 206 -4.18 0.69 5.25
N SER A 207 -5.21 1.42 5.62
CA SER A 207 -5.33 1.97 6.98
C SER A 207 -6.14 1.06 7.90
N VAL A 208 -7.12 0.34 7.36
CA VAL A 208 -8.00 -0.56 8.10
C VAL A 208 -8.62 -1.59 7.17
N HIS A 209 -8.58 -2.84 7.59
CA HIS A 209 -9.31 -3.94 6.95
C HIS A 209 -9.82 -4.92 8.02
N GLY A 210 -10.81 -5.73 7.70
CA GLY A 210 -11.34 -6.66 8.68
C GLY A 210 -12.52 -7.48 8.21
N LEU A 211 -13.13 -8.15 9.18
CA LEU A 211 -14.29 -9.01 9.00
C LEU A 211 -15.38 -8.65 9.99
N MET A 212 -16.62 -8.77 9.55
CA MET A 212 -17.82 -8.50 10.34
C MET A 212 -18.79 -9.69 10.28
N ASN A 213 -19.58 -9.82 11.33
CA ASN A 213 -20.88 -10.47 11.29
C ASN A 213 -21.99 -9.40 11.37
N ASP A 214 -23.22 -9.80 11.66
CA ASP A 214 -24.37 -8.88 11.62
C ASP A 214 -24.28 -7.72 12.61
N ASN A 215 -23.50 -7.83 13.69
CA ASN A 215 -23.49 -6.84 14.77
C ASN A 215 -22.12 -6.60 15.42
N THR A 216 -21.08 -7.25 14.97
CA THR A 216 -19.73 -7.13 15.54
C THR A 216 -18.71 -7.12 14.42
N GLY A 217 -17.78 -6.17 14.46
CA GLY A 217 -16.64 -6.05 13.55
C GLY A 217 -15.32 -6.32 14.28
N VAL A 218 -14.38 -6.95 13.58
CA VAL A 218 -12.99 -7.14 14.02
C VAL A 218 -12.06 -6.64 12.93
N TRP A 219 -11.21 -5.70 13.30
CA TRP A 219 -10.46 -4.87 12.36
C TRP A 219 -8.97 -4.92 12.68
N ASN A 220 -8.15 -5.05 11.66
CA ASN A 220 -6.73 -4.72 11.73
C ASN A 220 -6.57 -3.25 11.34
N ILE A 221 -6.00 -2.45 12.23
CA ILE A 221 -5.70 -1.03 12.01
C ILE A 221 -4.19 -0.86 12.00
N ALA A 222 -3.67 -0.54 10.82
CA ALA A 222 -2.28 -0.21 10.64
C ALA A 222 -2.04 1.26 11.04
N CYS A 223 -1.46 1.45 12.22
CA CYS A 223 -1.17 2.79 12.74
C CYS A 223 -0.02 3.48 11.98
N SER A 224 0.84 2.69 11.36
CA SER A 224 1.95 3.07 10.49
C SER A 224 2.35 1.87 9.63
N HIS A 225 3.08 2.14 8.57
CA HIS A 225 3.68 1.10 7.70
C HIS A 225 5.21 1.14 7.72
N GLU A 226 5.82 1.80 8.70
CA GLU A 226 7.29 1.96 8.75
C GLU A 226 8.06 0.63 8.72
N TRP A 227 7.44 -0.48 9.16
CA TRP A 227 8.04 -1.81 9.14
C TRP A 227 7.86 -2.57 7.83
N ALA A 228 7.12 -2.03 6.86
CA ALA A 228 6.80 -2.73 5.62
C ALA A 228 8.06 -3.02 4.78
N ASN A 229 7.95 -3.95 3.86
CA ASN A 229 8.95 -4.23 2.83
C ASN A 229 8.37 -4.01 1.43
N GLY A 230 9.22 -3.71 0.45
CA GLY A 230 8.84 -3.61 -0.95
C GLY A 230 8.26 -2.28 -1.41
N GLY A 231 8.27 -1.24 -0.58
CA GLY A 231 7.85 0.13 -0.94
C GLY A 231 6.35 0.41 -0.81
N PRO A 232 5.92 1.68 -0.99
CA PRO A 232 4.56 2.13 -0.71
C PRO A 232 3.49 1.46 -1.58
N MET A 233 3.82 1.12 -2.82
CA MET A 233 2.90 0.52 -3.78
C MET A 233 2.86 -1.02 -3.74
N LYS A 234 3.60 -1.63 -2.81
CA LYS A 234 3.48 -3.06 -2.56
C LYS A 234 2.09 -3.42 -2.04
N GLN A 235 1.64 -4.63 -2.34
CA GLN A 235 0.34 -5.16 -1.95
C GLN A 235 0.50 -6.25 -0.92
N GLU A 236 -0.45 -6.32 0.03
CA GLU A 236 -0.48 -7.34 1.08
C GLU A 236 -1.84 -8.00 1.22
N LEU A 237 -1.82 -9.25 1.67
CA LEU A 237 -3.03 -10.00 2.00
C LEU A 237 -3.70 -9.39 3.24
N THR A 238 -5.02 -9.28 3.23
CA THR A 238 -5.82 -8.69 4.30
C THR A 238 -6.86 -9.64 4.86
N VAL A 239 -7.75 -10.14 4.00
CA VAL A 239 -8.89 -10.99 4.38
C VAL A 239 -8.80 -12.34 3.66
N HIS A 240 -9.21 -13.41 4.33
CA HIS A 240 -9.09 -14.75 3.76
C HIS A 240 -10.14 -15.71 4.32
N ALA A 241 -10.86 -16.41 3.44
CA ALA A 241 -11.72 -17.54 3.79
C ALA A 241 -10.94 -18.86 3.82
N THR A 242 -11.24 -19.73 4.77
CA THR A 242 -10.70 -21.09 4.82
C THR A 242 -11.76 -22.08 5.34
N SER A 243 -11.53 -23.38 5.14
CA SER A 243 -12.37 -24.44 5.69
C SER A 243 -12.42 -24.50 7.23
N LYS A 244 -11.50 -23.83 7.91
CA LYS A 244 -11.41 -23.86 9.39
C LYS A 244 -12.01 -22.62 10.04
N SER A 245 -11.75 -21.45 9.51
CA SER A 245 -12.21 -20.16 10.02
C SER A 245 -11.94 -19.06 9.02
N PRO A 246 -12.76 -18.00 8.97
CA PRO A 246 -12.39 -16.76 8.30
C PRO A 246 -11.21 -16.10 9.03
N ILE A 247 -10.36 -15.39 8.28
CA ILE A 247 -9.12 -14.81 8.78
C ILE A 247 -9.02 -13.35 8.35
N THR A 248 -8.61 -12.48 9.26
CA THR A 248 -7.98 -11.20 8.90
C THR A 248 -6.49 -11.27 9.24
N ILE A 249 -5.66 -10.69 8.39
CA ILE A 249 -4.20 -10.84 8.43
C ILE A 249 -3.57 -9.46 8.52
N GLN A 250 -2.77 -9.23 9.57
CA GLN A 250 -1.78 -8.16 9.54
C GLN A 250 -0.49 -8.73 8.97
N MET A 251 -0.24 -8.45 7.70
CA MET A 251 1.04 -8.74 7.07
C MET A 251 2.09 -7.77 7.63
N LEU A 252 3.16 -8.30 8.15
CA LEU A 252 4.30 -7.54 8.68
C LEU A 252 5.43 -7.49 7.65
N GLN A 253 5.58 -8.57 6.91
CA GLN A 253 6.49 -8.73 5.78
C GLN A 253 5.99 -9.86 4.89
N GLY A 254 6.04 -9.69 3.58
CA GLY A 254 5.70 -10.74 2.62
C GLY A 254 6.50 -10.63 1.33
N GLU A 255 6.76 -11.76 0.68
CA GLU A 255 7.38 -11.81 -0.65
C GLU A 255 6.34 -11.87 -1.79
N HIS A 256 5.06 -11.80 -1.47
CA HIS A 256 4.00 -11.72 -2.46
C HIS A 256 4.13 -10.44 -3.29
N MET A 257 3.78 -10.52 -4.57
CA MET A 257 3.64 -9.35 -5.44
C MET A 257 4.88 -8.45 -5.50
N GLY A 258 6.06 -9.06 -5.54
CA GLY A 258 7.29 -8.39 -5.97
C GLY A 258 8.33 -8.07 -4.90
N ALA A 259 8.00 -8.14 -3.62
CA ALA A 259 9.03 -7.96 -2.58
C ALA A 259 9.89 -9.23 -2.39
N SER A 260 11.02 -9.06 -1.74
CA SER A 260 11.96 -10.16 -1.49
C SER A 260 11.86 -10.70 -0.07
N ALA A 261 12.18 -11.97 0.12
CA ALA A 261 12.45 -12.54 1.42
C ALA A 261 13.59 -11.78 2.12
N GLN A 262 13.55 -11.70 3.45
CA GLN A 262 14.57 -11.01 4.25
C GLN A 262 15.35 -12.03 5.07
N THR A 263 16.67 -11.92 5.05
CA THR A 263 17.55 -12.80 5.81
C THR A 263 18.03 -12.09 7.08
N PHE A 264 17.64 -12.61 8.24
CA PHE A 264 18.08 -12.14 9.55
C PHE A 264 19.28 -12.96 10.00
N GLY A 265 20.38 -12.29 10.31
CA GLY A 265 21.60 -12.86 10.83
C GLY A 265 21.94 -12.35 12.22
N ASN A 266 23.16 -12.60 12.69
CA ASN A 266 23.63 -12.13 13.98
C ASN A 266 23.60 -10.60 14.06
N GLY A 267 22.99 -10.07 15.13
CA GLY A 267 22.86 -8.64 15.36
C GLY A 267 21.68 -7.97 14.63
N ASP A 268 21.00 -8.66 13.74
CA ASP A 268 19.78 -8.13 13.14
C ASP A 268 18.63 -8.20 14.16
N GLU A 269 17.95 -7.09 14.37
CA GLU A 269 16.72 -7.01 15.17
C GLU A 269 15.72 -6.07 14.51
N LYS A 270 14.44 -6.46 14.48
CA LYS A 270 13.37 -5.62 13.95
C LYS A 270 12.11 -5.72 14.81
N LEU A 271 11.49 -4.58 15.06
CA LEU A 271 10.18 -4.42 15.68
C LEU A 271 9.14 -4.15 14.60
N TYR A 272 8.08 -4.94 14.57
CA TYR A 272 6.91 -4.78 13.73
C TYR A 272 5.73 -4.34 14.59
N GLY A 273 5.06 -3.25 14.25
CA GLY A 273 3.98 -2.66 15.04
C GLY A 273 4.46 -1.57 16.00
N PRO A 274 3.65 -1.22 17.05
CA PRO A 274 2.32 -1.78 17.33
C PRO A 274 1.27 -1.46 16.27
N PHE A 275 0.37 -2.40 16.04
CA PHE A 275 -0.88 -2.21 15.29
C PHE A 275 -2.06 -2.62 16.20
N LEU A 276 -3.28 -2.17 15.87
CA LEU A 276 -4.44 -2.41 16.71
C LEU A 276 -5.37 -3.45 16.07
N ILE A 277 -5.67 -4.52 16.81
CA ILE A 277 -6.81 -5.38 16.52
C ILE A 277 -8.01 -4.81 17.30
N TYR A 278 -8.87 -4.10 16.56
CA TYR A 278 -9.98 -3.33 17.09
C TYR A 278 -11.29 -4.13 17.00
N VAL A 279 -12.15 -3.98 17.98
CA VAL A 279 -13.48 -4.62 18.00
C VAL A 279 -14.54 -3.55 18.22
N ASN A 280 -15.53 -3.51 17.35
CA ASN A 280 -16.69 -2.62 17.51
C ASN A 280 -18.01 -3.35 17.28
N ARG A 281 -19.11 -2.63 17.50
CA ARG A 281 -20.47 -3.19 17.35
C ARG A 281 -21.39 -2.14 16.72
N GLY A 282 -22.33 -2.65 15.90
CA GLY A 282 -23.30 -1.79 15.19
C GLY A 282 -23.85 -2.50 13.97
N THR A 283 -24.45 -1.73 13.07
CA THR A 283 -24.74 -2.17 11.70
C THR A 283 -23.44 -2.22 10.89
N PRO A 284 -23.34 -2.95 9.77
CA PRO A 284 -22.15 -2.99 8.94
C PRO A 284 -21.59 -1.60 8.59
N ASP A 285 -22.43 -0.68 8.14
CA ASP A 285 -22.00 0.68 7.79
C ASP A 285 -21.47 1.47 9.00
N GLN A 286 -22.11 1.31 10.17
CA GLN A 286 -21.64 1.94 11.41
C GLN A 286 -20.29 1.37 11.84
N MET A 287 -20.11 0.06 11.73
CA MET A 287 -18.86 -0.60 12.08
C MET A 287 -17.71 -0.18 11.17
N ILE A 288 -17.94 -0.08 9.85
CA ILE A 288 -16.95 0.41 8.88
C ILE A 288 -16.59 1.87 9.18
N ALA A 289 -17.59 2.74 9.34
CA ALA A 289 -17.35 4.16 9.59
C ALA A 289 -16.56 4.41 10.89
N ASP A 290 -16.89 3.69 11.96
CA ASP A 290 -16.18 3.78 13.24
C ASP A 290 -14.76 3.21 13.17
N ALA A 291 -14.55 2.11 12.44
CA ALA A 291 -13.22 1.55 12.21
C ALA A 291 -12.32 2.51 11.42
N LYS A 292 -12.84 3.14 10.36
CA LYS A 292 -12.14 4.20 9.59
C LYS A 292 -11.78 5.40 10.48
N ALA A 293 -12.73 5.88 11.29
CA ALA A 293 -12.49 6.97 12.22
C ALA A 293 -11.45 6.60 13.29
N THR A 294 -11.47 5.35 13.78
CA THR A 294 -10.48 4.85 14.72
C THR A 294 -9.10 4.75 14.07
N ALA A 295 -9.00 4.24 12.83
CA ALA A 295 -7.75 4.20 12.10
C ALA A 295 -7.13 5.60 11.93
N HIS A 296 -7.95 6.59 11.57
CA HIS A 296 -7.49 7.98 11.46
C HIS A 296 -6.94 8.52 12.80
N ARG A 297 -7.65 8.29 13.92
CA ARG A 297 -7.15 8.69 15.26
C ARG A 297 -5.83 8.01 15.61
N GLN A 298 -5.71 6.71 15.31
CA GLN A 298 -4.48 5.94 15.60
C GLN A 298 -3.28 6.42 14.77
N GLN A 299 -3.50 6.78 13.52
CA GLN A 299 -2.46 7.36 12.67
C GLN A 299 -2.03 8.76 13.14
N GLN A 300 -2.96 9.56 13.66
CA GLN A 300 -2.64 10.87 14.25
C GLN A 300 -1.88 10.76 15.58
N GLU A 301 -2.16 9.72 16.38
CA GLU A 301 -1.46 9.47 17.65
C GLU A 301 -0.05 8.87 17.45
N TRP A 302 0.18 8.24 16.29
CA TRP A 302 1.47 7.67 15.95
C TRP A 302 2.53 8.76 15.67
N PRO A 303 3.80 8.57 16.13
CA PRO A 303 4.36 7.48 16.90
C PRO A 303 3.95 7.55 18.38
N PHE A 304 3.51 6.41 18.90
CA PHE A 304 2.91 6.33 20.23
C PHE A 304 3.88 6.70 21.34
N ALA A 305 3.68 7.87 21.95
CA ALA A 305 4.47 8.33 23.08
C ALA A 305 4.34 7.44 24.33
N TRP A 306 3.30 6.64 24.44
CA TRP A 306 3.06 5.69 25.53
C TRP A 306 3.79 4.35 25.35
N PHE A 307 4.15 3.97 24.12
CA PHE A 307 4.81 2.68 23.85
C PHE A 307 6.29 2.74 24.22
N ARG A 308 6.77 1.74 24.96
CA ARG A 308 8.16 1.63 25.42
C ARG A 308 8.73 0.29 25.02
N HIS A 309 9.75 0.28 24.20
CA HIS A 309 10.50 -0.90 23.81
C HIS A 309 11.93 -0.50 23.42
N LYS A 310 12.93 -1.36 23.63
CA LYS A 310 14.33 -1.06 23.27
C LYS A 310 14.53 -0.68 21.80
N LEU A 311 13.70 -1.22 20.91
CA LEU A 311 13.70 -0.94 19.47
C LEU A 311 12.71 0.18 19.08
N TRP A 312 12.16 0.93 20.02
CA TRP A 312 11.22 2.02 19.76
C TRP A 312 11.82 3.35 20.20
N PRO A 313 12.45 4.10 19.28
CA PRO A 313 13.00 5.41 19.65
C PRO A 313 11.86 6.36 20.02
N GLN A 314 12.06 7.08 21.14
CA GLN A 314 11.11 8.12 21.57
C GLN A 314 11.35 9.43 20.82
N GLN A 315 12.60 9.75 20.52
CA GLN A 315 12.95 10.85 19.63
C GLN A 315 12.91 10.37 18.20
N ARG A 316 12.31 11.15 17.33
CA ARG A 316 12.16 10.91 15.91
C ARG A 316 12.47 12.19 15.14
N THR A 317 12.95 12.05 13.92
CA THR A 317 13.38 13.15 13.07
C THR A 317 12.31 13.47 12.04
N THR A 318 12.00 14.73 11.81
CA THR A 318 11.31 15.17 10.60
C THR A 318 12.36 15.39 9.52
N VAL A 319 12.27 14.67 8.40
CA VAL A 319 13.14 14.86 7.23
C VAL A 319 12.39 15.67 6.19
N GLU A 320 12.94 16.80 5.80
CA GLU A 320 12.30 17.71 4.85
C GLU A 320 13.28 18.20 3.78
N GLY A 321 12.74 18.64 2.64
CA GLY A 321 13.54 19.17 1.55
C GLY A 321 12.67 19.64 0.39
N THR A 322 13.33 20.06 -0.67
CA THR A 322 12.68 20.49 -1.91
C THR A 322 13.30 19.75 -3.07
N LEU A 323 12.50 19.08 -3.90
CA LEU A 323 12.94 18.53 -5.17
C LEU A 323 12.75 19.58 -6.28
N SER A 324 13.82 19.88 -6.98
CA SER A 324 13.84 20.76 -8.16
C SER A 324 14.09 19.94 -9.41
N VAL A 325 13.08 19.77 -10.26
CA VAL A 325 13.16 18.92 -11.46
C VAL A 325 13.44 19.76 -12.70
N ALA A 326 14.62 19.60 -13.29
CA ALA A 326 15.19 20.49 -14.29
C ALA A 326 14.59 20.42 -15.71
N THR A 327 13.66 19.50 -15.99
CA THR A 327 13.23 19.20 -17.38
C THR A 327 11.83 19.70 -17.75
N GLY A 328 11.27 20.65 -16.99
CA GLY A 328 9.89 21.10 -17.18
C GLY A 328 8.83 20.11 -16.69
N GLN A 329 9.24 19.01 -16.07
CA GLN A 329 8.35 18.15 -15.31
C GLN A 329 7.82 18.91 -14.09
N ARG A 330 6.57 18.67 -13.73
CA ARG A 330 6.01 19.24 -12.50
C ARG A 330 6.77 18.69 -11.28
N ASN A 331 6.98 19.55 -10.29
CA ASN A 331 7.62 19.18 -9.03
C ASN A 331 6.64 18.55 -8.04
N ASP A 332 5.32 18.66 -8.30
CA ASP A 332 4.28 18.11 -7.43
C ASP A 332 4.05 16.63 -7.68
N SER A 333 3.55 15.97 -6.63
CA SER A 333 3.20 14.56 -6.69
C SER A 333 4.37 13.63 -7.06
N ILE A 334 5.60 14.03 -6.74
CA ILE A 334 6.75 13.14 -6.83
C ILE A 334 6.78 12.30 -5.56
N GLN A 335 6.84 10.99 -5.71
CA GLN A 335 6.98 10.08 -4.58
C GLN A 335 8.41 10.13 -4.07
N VAL A 336 8.58 10.59 -2.84
CA VAL A 336 9.84 10.53 -2.10
C VAL A 336 9.77 9.37 -1.12
N VAL A 337 10.81 8.55 -1.07
CA VAL A 337 10.91 7.39 -0.19
C VAL A 337 12.25 7.40 0.53
N LEU A 338 12.24 7.30 1.84
CA LEU A 338 13.42 7.00 2.65
C LEU A 338 13.43 5.52 2.99
N ALA A 339 14.49 4.82 2.63
CA ALA A 339 14.61 3.37 2.79
C ALA A 339 16.05 2.98 3.16
N GLU A 340 16.32 1.70 3.32
CA GLU A 340 17.65 1.19 3.69
C GLU A 340 18.73 1.68 2.72
N PRO A 341 19.95 2.01 3.23
CA PRO A 341 21.03 2.45 2.37
C PRO A 341 21.38 1.44 1.27
N GLY A 342 21.59 1.95 0.06
CA GLY A 342 22.32 1.28 -1.00
C GLY A 342 21.62 0.16 -1.76
N SER A 343 20.31 -0.06 -1.62
CA SER A 343 19.62 -1.10 -2.39
C SER A 343 18.25 -0.67 -2.92
N ASP A 344 17.75 -1.44 -3.87
CA ASP A 344 16.41 -1.31 -4.44
C ASP A 344 15.34 -1.53 -3.36
N VAL A 345 14.38 -0.63 -3.24
CA VAL A 345 13.31 -0.67 -2.23
C VAL A 345 12.49 -1.97 -2.28
N TYR A 346 12.37 -2.60 -3.43
CA TYR A 346 11.64 -3.88 -3.59
C TYR A 346 12.37 -5.07 -2.94
N THR A 347 13.66 -4.95 -2.68
CA THR A 347 14.48 -6.01 -2.06
C THR A 347 14.74 -5.76 -0.59
N GLN A 348 14.27 -4.65 -0.05
CA GLN A 348 14.48 -4.23 1.33
C GLN A 348 13.39 -4.73 2.27
N GLY A 349 13.69 -4.82 3.56
CA GLY A 349 12.72 -5.21 4.59
C GLY A 349 13.33 -5.49 5.96
N LYS A 350 14.64 -5.37 6.13
CA LYS A 350 15.29 -5.52 7.44
C LYS A 350 15.16 -4.28 8.32
N ARG A 351 15.03 -3.10 7.70
CA ARG A 351 14.92 -1.81 8.38
C ARG A 351 13.55 -1.18 8.14
N TYR A 352 13.46 0.12 8.23
CA TYR A 352 12.22 0.87 8.22
C TYR A 352 12.15 1.73 6.96
N ILE A 353 10.94 2.00 6.49
CA ILE A 353 10.66 2.74 5.27
C ILE A 353 9.66 3.86 5.55
N TYR A 354 9.86 5.01 4.93
CA TYR A 354 8.98 6.17 5.04
C TYR A 354 8.79 6.81 3.68
N TRP A 355 7.68 7.51 3.48
CA TRP A 355 7.42 8.18 2.22
C TRP A 355 6.53 9.41 2.36
N ALA A 356 6.64 10.31 1.40
CA ALA A 356 5.76 11.46 1.21
C ALA A 356 5.62 11.77 -0.29
N LEU A 357 4.59 12.54 -0.64
CA LEU A 357 4.49 13.18 -1.94
C LEU A 357 4.96 14.62 -1.83
N THR A 358 5.60 15.14 -2.88
CA THR A 358 5.91 16.57 -2.96
C THR A 358 4.66 17.40 -3.22
N ASP A 359 4.66 18.63 -2.73
CA ASP A 359 3.66 19.65 -3.07
C ASP A 359 3.94 20.32 -4.44
N SER A 360 3.15 21.32 -4.78
CA SER A 360 3.27 22.05 -6.05
C SER A 360 4.58 22.82 -6.22
N LEU A 361 5.31 23.06 -5.14
CA LEU A 361 6.61 23.73 -5.14
C LEU A 361 7.77 22.72 -5.04
N GLY A 362 7.47 21.43 -4.98
CA GLY A 362 8.45 20.36 -4.82
C GLY A 362 8.85 20.10 -3.37
N HIS A 363 8.21 20.76 -2.39
CA HIS A 363 8.51 20.51 -0.98
C HIS A 363 7.97 19.16 -0.54
N PHE A 364 8.73 18.47 0.28
CA PHE A 364 8.29 17.27 1.00
C PHE A 364 8.68 17.35 2.47
N SER A 365 7.88 16.70 3.32
CA SER A 365 8.14 16.51 4.73
C SER A 365 7.74 15.11 5.14
N ILE A 366 8.66 14.38 5.74
CA ILE A 366 8.48 13.01 6.22
C ILE A 366 8.66 13.05 7.75
N PRO A 367 7.57 13.08 8.51
CA PRO A 367 7.64 13.16 9.96
C PRO A 367 7.99 11.82 10.60
N ALA A 368 8.47 11.87 11.83
CA ALA A 368 8.62 10.73 12.72
C ALA A 368 9.53 9.60 12.18
N VAL A 369 10.53 9.94 11.40
CA VAL A 369 11.58 9.04 10.91
C VAL A 369 12.45 8.59 12.09
N ARG A 370 12.75 7.30 12.19
CA ARG A 370 13.66 6.74 13.19
C ARG A 370 15.08 7.25 12.95
N PRO A 371 15.86 7.59 14.00
CA PRO A 371 17.28 7.89 13.84
C PRO A 371 18.02 6.70 13.19
N ALA A 372 18.56 6.90 12.00
CA ALA A 372 19.34 5.92 11.23
C ALA A 372 19.88 6.53 9.94
N ASP A 373 20.69 5.74 9.22
CA ASP A 373 21.11 6.05 7.86
C ASP A 373 20.09 5.56 6.84
N TYR A 374 19.86 6.39 5.81
CA TYR A 374 18.91 6.13 4.73
C TYR A 374 19.50 6.48 3.37
N THR A 375 18.91 5.90 2.34
CA THR A 375 18.94 6.41 0.97
C THR A 375 17.57 7.02 0.66
N LEU A 376 17.56 8.22 0.09
CA LEU A 376 16.36 8.84 -0.46
C LEU A 376 16.20 8.41 -1.91
N TYR A 377 15.05 7.88 -2.26
CA TYR A 377 14.62 7.60 -3.63
C TYR A 377 13.49 8.56 -4.00
N ALA A 378 13.48 9.01 -5.25
CA ALA A 378 12.35 9.77 -5.77
C ALA A 378 11.99 9.36 -7.19
N TYR A 379 10.70 9.27 -7.48
CA TYR A 379 10.18 8.95 -8.81
C TYR A 379 8.87 9.69 -9.08
N ALA A 380 8.62 10.01 -10.34
CA ALA A 380 7.39 10.67 -10.76
C ALA A 380 6.17 9.78 -10.55
N THR A 381 5.03 10.39 -10.25
CA THR A 381 3.73 9.70 -10.14
C THR A 381 2.76 10.16 -11.24
N SER A 382 3.28 10.85 -12.27
CA SER A 382 2.56 11.28 -13.46
C SER A 382 3.53 11.68 -14.56
N GLY A 383 3.02 11.85 -15.79
CA GLY A 383 3.80 12.33 -16.92
C GLY A 383 4.69 11.25 -17.55
N ASP A 384 5.81 11.67 -18.13
CA ASP A 384 6.68 10.81 -18.95
C ASP A 384 8.10 10.62 -18.40
N VAL A 385 8.38 11.13 -17.20
CA VAL A 385 9.68 10.92 -16.53
C VAL A 385 9.74 9.51 -15.93
N THR A 386 10.58 8.67 -16.51
CA THR A 386 10.75 7.27 -16.11
C THR A 386 11.99 7.01 -15.27
N ASP A 387 12.85 7.99 -15.09
CA ASP A 387 14.04 7.89 -14.24
C ASP A 387 13.66 7.86 -12.76
N GLU A 388 14.57 7.35 -11.96
CA GLU A 388 14.53 7.41 -10.49
C GLU A 388 15.74 8.21 -10.01
N LEU A 389 15.52 9.10 -9.04
CA LEU A 389 16.57 9.76 -8.28
C LEU A 389 16.95 8.88 -7.09
N SER A 390 18.24 8.79 -6.80
CA SER A 390 18.77 8.16 -5.59
C SER A 390 19.80 9.09 -4.95
N VAL A 391 19.65 9.38 -3.66
CA VAL A 391 20.57 10.19 -2.87
C VAL A 391 20.96 9.40 -1.62
N ASP A 392 22.22 8.99 -1.56
CA ASP A 392 22.78 8.23 -0.44
C ASP A 392 23.24 9.15 0.70
N GLY A 393 23.51 8.56 1.85
CA GLY A 393 24.14 9.25 3.00
C GLY A 393 23.20 10.18 3.76
N ILE A 394 21.90 9.92 3.73
CA ILE A 394 20.94 10.66 4.55
C ILE A 394 21.01 10.11 5.98
N HIS A 395 21.58 10.88 6.89
CA HIS A 395 21.67 10.55 8.31
C HIS A 395 20.56 11.28 9.08
N ALA A 396 19.48 10.59 9.39
CA ALA A 396 18.38 11.14 10.19
C ALA A 396 18.75 11.11 11.66
N ASP A 397 18.86 12.28 12.28
CA ASP A 397 19.11 12.47 13.71
C ASP A 397 18.57 13.84 14.16
N GLY A 398 18.34 13.99 15.48
CA GLY A 398 17.74 15.21 16.04
C GLY A 398 16.25 15.37 15.73
N ASP A 399 15.73 16.60 15.88
CA ASP A 399 14.29 16.87 15.71
C ASP A 399 13.93 17.08 14.23
N THR A 400 14.81 17.76 13.48
CA THR A 400 14.59 18.05 12.05
C THR A 400 15.90 17.93 11.28
N LEU A 401 15.85 17.25 10.15
CA LEU A 401 16.91 17.21 9.15
C LEU A 401 16.41 17.90 7.89
N SER A 402 16.95 19.07 7.57
CA SER A 402 16.69 19.76 6.30
C SER A 402 17.73 19.36 5.25
N LEU A 403 17.26 18.80 4.12
CA LEU A 403 18.10 18.41 3.01
C LEU A 403 18.33 19.56 2.01
N GLY A 404 17.69 20.73 2.24
CA GLY A 404 17.72 21.84 1.30
C GLY A 404 17.09 21.51 -0.04
N THR A 405 17.62 22.11 -1.11
CA THR A 405 17.15 21.82 -2.49
C THR A 405 17.98 20.69 -3.09
N ILE A 406 17.28 19.65 -3.53
CA ILE A 406 17.84 18.50 -4.25
C ILE A 406 17.52 18.68 -5.73
N GLU A 407 18.54 18.94 -6.54
CA GLU A 407 18.38 19.07 -7.98
C GLU A 407 18.27 17.70 -8.65
N TRP A 408 17.23 17.49 -9.45
CA TRP A 408 17.03 16.28 -10.22
C TRP A 408 16.90 16.59 -11.70
N THR A 409 17.81 16.05 -12.51
CA THR A 409 17.79 16.18 -13.98
C THR A 409 17.49 14.82 -14.61
N PRO A 410 16.21 14.44 -14.77
CA PRO A 410 15.84 13.20 -15.45
C PRO A 410 16.33 13.21 -16.91
N ARG A 411 16.67 12.04 -17.43
CA ARG A 411 17.08 11.91 -18.81
C ARG A 411 15.91 12.19 -19.74
N ARG A 412 16.08 13.16 -20.62
CA ARG A 412 15.16 13.47 -21.73
C ARG A 412 15.92 13.57 -23.03
N TYR A 413 15.27 13.19 -24.11
CA TYR A 413 15.80 13.37 -25.44
C TYR A 413 15.06 14.53 -26.14
N GLN A 414 15.71 15.12 -27.13
CA GLN A 414 15.24 16.36 -27.75
C GLN A 414 13.80 16.27 -28.28
N ASN A 415 13.43 15.13 -28.86
CA ASN A 415 12.11 14.93 -29.44
C ASN A 415 11.40 13.77 -28.78
N LEU A 416 10.35 14.02 -28.03
CA LEU A 416 9.37 13.04 -27.62
C LEU A 416 8.38 12.84 -28.77
N LEU A 417 8.37 11.66 -29.39
CA LEU A 417 7.49 11.37 -30.52
C LEU A 417 6.07 11.00 -30.04
N TRP A 418 5.97 10.18 -29.02
CA TRP A 418 4.73 9.81 -28.37
C TRP A 418 4.96 9.14 -27.02
N THR A 419 3.88 9.14 -26.20
CA THR A 419 3.76 8.43 -24.93
C THR A 419 2.41 7.72 -24.88
N ILE A 420 2.37 6.51 -24.34
CA ILE A 420 1.16 5.75 -24.00
C ILE A 420 1.22 5.46 -22.51
N GLY A 421 0.17 5.83 -21.76
CA GLY A 421 0.17 5.77 -20.31
C GLY A 421 0.83 6.96 -19.64
N SER A 422 0.99 6.89 -18.33
CA SER A 422 1.60 7.95 -17.50
C SER A 422 2.49 7.30 -16.46
N ASN A 423 3.75 7.72 -16.38
CA ASN A 423 4.69 7.09 -15.48
C ASN A 423 4.34 7.35 -14.01
N ASN A 424 3.85 6.33 -13.35
CA ASN A 424 3.51 6.36 -11.92
C ASN A 424 3.74 5.00 -11.24
N ARG A 425 4.31 4.04 -11.98
CA ARG A 425 4.53 2.65 -11.58
C ARG A 425 3.25 1.85 -11.37
N LEU A 426 2.14 2.32 -11.94
CA LEU A 426 0.83 1.67 -11.93
C LEU A 426 0.36 1.44 -13.37
N ALA A 427 -0.54 0.51 -13.55
CA ALA A 427 -1.25 0.30 -14.82
C ALA A 427 -2.56 1.09 -14.88
N ASP A 428 -2.81 2.01 -13.95
CA ASP A 428 -4.01 2.83 -13.92
C ASP A 428 -4.17 3.64 -15.23
N GLY A 429 -5.42 3.93 -15.57
CA GLY A 429 -5.74 4.57 -16.84
C GLY A 429 -5.73 3.66 -18.06
N PHE A 430 -5.36 2.38 -17.94
CA PHE A 430 -5.54 1.36 -18.97
C PHE A 430 -6.80 0.53 -18.75
N ALA A 431 -7.34 -0.07 -19.82
CA ALA A 431 -8.50 -0.94 -19.74
C ALA A 431 -8.28 -2.06 -18.71
N LEU A 432 -9.29 -2.28 -17.86
CA LEU A 432 -9.34 -3.24 -16.75
C LEU A 432 -8.47 -2.91 -15.54
N ALA A 433 -7.62 -1.89 -15.56
CA ALA A 433 -6.79 -1.54 -14.40
C ALA A 433 -7.63 -1.07 -13.20
N ASP A 434 -8.70 -0.32 -13.45
CA ASP A 434 -9.59 0.22 -12.42
C ASP A 434 -10.80 -0.69 -12.11
N ALA A 435 -10.85 -1.89 -12.72
CA ALA A 435 -11.86 -2.89 -12.40
C ALA A 435 -11.61 -3.46 -10.99
N PRO A 436 -12.65 -3.91 -10.28
CA PRO A 436 -12.48 -4.70 -9.07
C PRO A 436 -11.55 -5.89 -9.34
N ARG A 437 -10.68 -6.21 -8.38
CA ARG A 437 -9.79 -7.37 -8.51
C ARG A 437 -10.59 -8.63 -8.74
N ALA A 438 -10.19 -9.42 -9.72
CA ALA A 438 -10.78 -10.71 -9.99
C ALA A 438 -9.76 -11.63 -10.64
N TYR A 439 -9.73 -12.87 -10.18
CA TYR A 439 -8.83 -13.89 -10.71
C TYR A 439 -8.91 -14.06 -12.23
N LEU A 440 -10.12 -13.93 -12.80
CA LEU A 440 -10.36 -14.09 -14.23
C LEU A 440 -10.09 -12.83 -15.07
N LEU A 441 -9.71 -11.72 -14.46
CA LEU A 441 -9.48 -10.46 -15.17
C LEU A 441 -8.42 -10.57 -16.29
N PRO A 442 -7.27 -11.25 -16.11
CA PRO A 442 -6.28 -11.43 -17.17
C PRO A 442 -6.81 -12.20 -18.40
N GLU A 443 -7.86 -13.00 -18.26
CA GLU A 443 -8.46 -13.75 -19.37
C GLU A 443 -9.28 -12.87 -20.32
N GLN A 444 -9.68 -11.67 -19.88
CA GLN A 444 -10.41 -10.70 -20.68
C GLN A 444 -9.48 -9.89 -21.59
N VAL A 445 -8.16 -9.93 -21.34
CA VAL A 445 -7.16 -9.22 -22.13
C VAL A 445 -7.03 -9.87 -23.52
N PRO A 446 -7.03 -9.10 -24.64
CA PRO A 446 -6.87 -9.65 -25.97
C PRO A 446 -5.45 -10.19 -26.21
N ALA A 447 -5.33 -11.25 -27.00
CA ALA A 447 -4.03 -11.78 -27.43
C ALA A 447 -3.30 -10.78 -28.35
N SER A 448 -4.05 -10.09 -29.21
CA SER A 448 -3.50 -9.11 -30.14
C SER A 448 -4.39 -7.87 -30.18
N LEU A 449 -3.77 -6.70 -30.34
CA LEU A 449 -4.46 -5.42 -30.52
C LEU A 449 -3.65 -4.50 -31.43
N THR A 450 -4.31 -3.46 -31.91
CA THR A 450 -3.64 -2.32 -32.57
C THR A 450 -4.05 -1.03 -31.89
N TYR A 451 -3.06 -0.28 -31.46
CA TYR A 451 -3.20 1.04 -30.87
C TYR A 451 -2.63 2.08 -31.85
N THR A 452 -3.41 3.09 -32.23
CA THR A 452 -2.97 4.16 -33.12
C THR A 452 -2.76 5.43 -32.31
N VAL A 453 -1.53 5.90 -32.23
CA VAL A 453 -1.18 7.13 -31.51
C VAL A 453 -1.93 8.33 -32.09
N GLY A 454 -2.59 9.09 -31.23
CA GLY A 454 -3.40 10.25 -31.59
C GLY A 454 -4.85 9.93 -31.98
N GLU A 455 -5.22 8.64 -32.11
CA GLU A 455 -6.58 8.19 -32.42
C GLU A 455 -7.16 7.29 -31.31
N SER A 456 -6.38 6.32 -30.86
CA SER A 456 -6.79 5.35 -29.82
C SER A 456 -6.77 5.95 -28.43
N ASN A 457 -7.65 5.45 -27.54
CA ASN A 457 -7.76 5.85 -26.15
C ASN A 457 -7.08 4.80 -25.24
N PRO A 458 -6.11 5.16 -24.42
CA PRO A 458 -5.45 4.22 -23.49
C PRO A 458 -6.43 3.46 -22.57
N ALA A 459 -7.51 4.12 -22.13
CA ALA A 459 -8.49 3.53 -21.20
C ALA A 459 -9.37 2.42 -21.80
N THR A 460 -9.40 2.29 -23.14
CA THR A 460 -10.23 1.28 -23.83
C THR A 460 -9.45 0.42 -24.81
N ASP A 461 -8.39 0.97 -25.43
CA ASP A 461 -7.71 0.36 -26.57
C ASP A 461 -6.33 -0.18 -26.19
N TRP A 462 -5.86 0.09 -24.95
CA TRP A 462 -4.67 -0.51 -24.34
C TRP A 462 -5.06 -1.13 -23.00
N TYR A 463 -4.61 -2.35 -22.71
CA TYR A 463 -4.98 -3.07 -21.51
C TYR A 463 -3.86 -3.00 -20.45
N TYR A 464 -4.24 -3.12 -19.17
CA TYR A 464 -3.32 -3.05 -18.04
C TYR A 464 -2.15 -4.04 -18.15
N ALA A 465 -2.35 -5.21 -18.78
CA ALA A 465 -1.32 -6.23 -18.93
C ALA A 465 -1.44 -6.97 -20.26
N GLN A 466 -0.31 -7.38 -20.81
CA GLN A 466 -0.23 -8.33 -21.92
C GLN A 466 0.06 -9.71 -21.36
N THR A 467 -0.92 -10.62 -21.43
CA THR A 467 -0.89 -11.92 -20.72
C THR A 467 -0.98 -13.12 -21.62
N LYS A 468 -1.47 -12.96 -22.86
CA LYS A 468 -1.64 -14.03 -23.83
C LYS A 468 -0.57 -13.96 -24.91
N LYS A 469 -0.14 -15.13 -25.39
CA LYS A 469 0.72 -15.21 -26.57
C LYS A 469 0.04 -14.48 -27.74
N GLY A 470 0.75 -13.49 -28.30
CA GLY A 470 0.24 -12.65 -29.37
C GLY A 470 0.99 -11.35 -29.51
N THR A 471 0.53 -10.48 -30.40
CA THR A 471 1.24 -9.26 -30.79
C THR A 471 0.36 -8.04 -30.55
N TRP A 472 0.89 -7.10 -29.77
CA TRP A 472 0.34 -5.76 -29.62
C TRP A 472 1.10 -4.83 -30.55
N THR A 473 0.34 -4.07 -31.34
CA THR A 473 0.86 -3.21 -32.41
C THR A 473 0.60 -1.75 -32.09
N ILE A 474 1.62 -0.93 -32.12
CA ILE A 474 1.52 0.54 -31.98
C ILE A 474 1.77 1.14 -33.36
N ARG A 475 0.75 1.81 -33.93
CA ARG A 475 0.84 2.60 -35.14
C ARG A 475 1.03 4.06 -34.80
N PHE A 476 1.96 4.72 -35.47
CA PHE A 476 2.23 6.15 -35.26
C PHE A 476 2.80 6.78 -36.52
N SER A 477 2.68 8.09 -36.64
CA SER A 477 3.19 8.84 -37.77
C SER A 477 4.41 9.70 -37.36
N CYS A 478 5.44 9.68 -38.16
CA CYS A 478 6.58 10.60 -38.03
C CYS A 478 6.48 11.72 -39.10
N PRO A 479 6.61 12.99 -38.70
CA PRO A 479 6.52 14.11 -39.67
C PRO A 479 7.72 14.19 -40.62
N GLN A 480 8.83 13.57 -40.23
CA GLN A 480 10.10 13.56 -40.99
C GLN A 480 10.88 12.27 -40.75
N SER A 481 11.94 12.08 -41.49
CA SER A 481 12.97 11.08 -41.19
C SER A 481 13.89 11.58 -40.10
N TYR A 482 14.45 10.68 -39.30
CA TYR A 482 15.35 10.99 -38.20
C TYR A 482 16.73 10.35 -38.44
N THR A 483 17.75 10.92 -37.82
CA THR A 483 19.12 10.41 -37.80
C THR A 483 19.61 10.27 -36.37
N GLY A 484 20.72 9.55 -36.17
CA GLY A 484 21.26 9.30 -34.84
C GLY A 484 20.50 8.17 -34.12
N THR A 485 20.24 8.35 -32.83
CA THR A 485 19.63 7.33 -31.95
C THR A 485 18.18 7.66 -31.63
N ALA A 486 17.30 6.69 -31.82
CA ALA A 486 15.98 6.64 -31.23
C ALA A 486 16.01 5.77 -29.98
N ARG A 487 15.14 6.07 -29.02
CA ARG A 487 15.04 5.35 -27.74
C ARG A 487 13.59 4.99 -27.47
N LEU A 488 13.35 3.69 -27.31
CA LEU A 488 12.11 3.14 -26.79
C LEU A 488 12.29 2.87 -25.29
N THR A 489 11.42 3.43 -24.47
CA THR A 489 11.37 3.18 -23.03
C THR A 489 10.03 2.55 -22.69
N ALA A 490 10.06 1.47 -21.92
CA ALA A 490 8.87 0.82 -21.36
C ALA A 490 9.02 0.73 -19.85
N SER A 491 8.20 1.48 -19.12
CA SER A 491 8.00 1.34 -17.69
C SER A 491 6.91 0.30 -17.45
N LEU A 492 7.21 -0.68 -16.61
CA LEU A 492 6.35 -1.82 -16.32
C LEU A 492 5.93 -1.79 -14.86
N ALA A 493 4.62 -1.78 -14.60
CA ALA A 493 4.08 -1.86 -13.25
C ALA A 493 4.34 -3.22 -12.60
N ALA A 494 4.46 -4.29 -13.41
CA ALA A 494 4.81 -5.63 -12.94
C ALA A 494 5.37 -6.51 -14.05
N VAL A 495 6.12 -7.55 -13.65
CA VAL A 495 6.64 -8.60 -14.55
C VAL A 495 6.43 -9.96 -13.89
N THR A 496 5.49 -10.74 -14.42
CA THR A 496 5.06 -11.99 -13.80
C THR A 496 5.51 -13.22 -14.60
N SER A 497 6.16 -14.17 -13.91
CA SER A 497 6.50 -15.50 -14.42
C SER A 497 7.35 -15.50 -15.67
N LYS A 498 8.40 -14.67 -15.69
CA LYS A 498 9.47 -14.66 -16.72
C LYS A 498 8.94 -14.56 -18.15
N PRO A 499 8.19 -13.50 -18.49
CA PRO A 499 7.70 -13.31 -19.85
C PRO A 499 8.86 -13.04 -20.81
N THR A 500 8.58 -13.24 -22.11
CA THR A 500 9.50 -12.92 -23.21
C THR A 500 8.76 -12.12 -24.26
N VAL A 501 9.23 -10.88 -24.51
CA VAL A 501 8.60 -9.95 -25.46
C VAL A 501 9.60 -9.61 -26.58
N LYS A 502 9.26 -9.98 -27.83
CA LYS A 502 10.00 -9.53 -29.00
C LYS A 502 9.53 -8.14 -29.40
N VAL A 503 10.49 -7.27 -29.67
CA VAL A 503 10.25 -5.89 -30.09
C VAL A 503 10.74 -5.71 -31.52
N SER A 504 9.87 -5.24 -32.43
CA SER A 504 10.22 -4.99 -33.83
C SER A 504 9.65 -3.66 -34.30
N LEU A 505 10.35 -2.98 -35.22
CA LEU A 505 9.91 -1.73 -35.84
C LEU A 505 9.87 -1.93 -37.36
N ASN A 506 8.73 -1.64 -37.98
CA ASN A 506 8.53 -1.75 -39.43
C ASN A 506 8.95 -3.12 -40.00
N GLY A 507 8.74 -4.21 -39.24
CA GLY A 507 9.16 -5.55 -39.58
C GLY A 507 10.61 -5.89 -39.28
N THR A 508 11.42 -4.92 -38.86
CA THR A 508 12.82 -5.15 -38.45
C THR A 508 12.87 -5.50 -36.97
N ALA A 509 13.43 -6.65 -36.60
CA ALA A 509 13.62 -7.04 -35.22
C ALA A 509 14.63 -6.10 -34.53
N LEU A 510 14.25 -5.52 -33.39
CA LEU A 510 15.11 -4.65 -32.59
C LEU A 510 15.76 -5.38 -31.43
N THR A 511 14.97 -6.13 -30.64
CA THR A 511 15.44 -6.87 -29.47
C THR A 511 14.41 -7.90 -29.01
N THR A 512 14.84 -8.73 -28.06
CA THR A 512 13.94 -9.56 -27.25
C THR A 512 14.17 -9.22 -25.78
N TRP A 513 13.14 -8.68 -25.12
CA TRP A 513 13.15 -8.48 -23.69
C TRP A 513 12.81 -9.78 -22.98
N SER A 514 13.60 -10.09 -21.98
CA SER A 514 13.36 -11.20 -21.05
C SER A 514 13.66 -10.76 -19.63
N TRP A 515 13.13 -11.48 -18.66
CA TRP A 515 13.29 -11.18 -17.24
C TRP A 515 13.65 -12.42 -16.45
N SER A 516 14.59 -12.26 -15.50
CA SER A 516 14.90 -13.27 -14.50
C SER A 516 14.05 -13.16 -13.24
N THR A 517 13.52 -11.96 -12.97
CA THR A 517 12.65 -11.67 -11.82
C THR A 517 11.25 -12.21 -12.05
N ASN A 518 10.60 -12.60 -10.96
CA ASN A 518 9.23 -13.08 -10.96
C ASN A 518 8.48 -12.50 -9.76
N ASP A 519 7.50 -11.64 -10.02
CA ASP A 519 6.72 -11.01 -8.94
C ASP A 519 5.38 -11.70 -8.64
N ALA A 520 4.92 -12.60 -9.46
CA ALA A 520 3.64 -13.26 -9.34
C ALA A 520 2.39 -12.33 -9.28
N ALA A 521 2.53 -11.03 -9.58
CA ALA A 521 1.46 -10.04 -9.40
C ALA A 521 0.23 -10.35 -10.25
N ILE A 522 0.38 -10.50 -11.58
CA ILE A 522 -0.73 -10.83 -12.49
C ILE A 522 -1.37 -12.18 -12.10
N TYR A 523 -0.55 -13.18 -11.78
CA TYR A 523 -1.00 -14.49 -11.35
C TYR A 523 -1.86 -14.42 -10.07
N ARG A 524 -1.61 -13.43 -9.20
CA ARG A 524 -2.29 -13.19 -7.92
C ARG A 524 -3.29 -12.03 -7.98
N SER A 525 -3.98 -11.89 -9.09
CA SER A 525 -5.08 -10.93 -9.30
C SER A 525 -4.69 -9.45 -9.18
N ALA A 526 -3.41 -9.11 -9.19
CA ALA A 526 -3.01 -7.71 -9.24
C ALA A 526 -3.32 -7.14 -10.62
N ASN A 527 -3.94 -5.97 -10.67
CA ASN A 527 -4.31 -5.28 -11.90
C ASN A 527 -3.79 -3.84 -12.00
N GLN A 528 -3.09 -3.35 -10.98
CA GLN A 528 -2.49 -2.01 -11.00
C GLN A 528 -0.98 -2.00 -10.76
N SER A 529 -0.44 -2.86 -9.89
CA SER A 529 0.98 -2.83 -9.54
C SER A 529 1.50 -4.20 -9.10
N GLY A 530 2.80 -4.39 -9.22
CA GLY A 530 3.63 -5.43 -8.66
C GLY A 530 5.03 -4.85 -8.44
N ARG A 531 6.07 -5.58 -8.85
CA ARG A 531 7.43 -5.04 -8.85
C ARG A 531 7.68 -4.27 -10.13
N HIS A 532 7.92 -2.98 -10.00
CA HIS A 532 8.29 -2.11 -11.11
C HIS A 532 9.58 -2.58 -11.79
N ASP A 533 9.61 -2.51 -13.12
CA ASP A 533 10.78 -2.74 -13.95
C ASP A 533 10.82 -1.72 -15.08
N LEU A 534 12.02 -1.37 -15.53
CA LEU A 534 12.23 -0.39 -16.61
C LEU A 534 13.06 -1.01 -17.71
N LYS A 535 12.54 -1.01 -18.95
CA LYS A 535 13.28 -1.40 -20.15
C LYS A 535 13.55 -0.20 -21.02
N THR A 536 14.79 -0.01 -21.41
CA THR A 536 15.22 1.00 -22.39
C THR A 536 15.94 0.33 -23.54
N LEU A 537 15.65 0.76 -24.76
CA LEU A 537 16.25 0.25 -25.99
C LEU A 537 16.66 1.41 -26.88
N GLY A 538 17.97 1.58 -27.11
CA GLY A 538 18.51 2.47 -28.15
C GLY A 538 18.60 1.74 -29.49
N PHE A 539 18.18 2.40 -30.57
CA PHE A 539 18.30 1.88 -31.93
C PHE A 539 18.53 3.02 -32.94
N SER A 540 18.91 2.68 -34.17
CA SER A 540 19.11 3.68 -35.21
C SER A 540 17.81 4.39 -35.57
N ALA A 541 17.78 5.72 -35.41
CA ALA A 541 16.62 6.54 -35.78
C ALA A 541 16.30 6.50 -37.29
N ALA A 542 17.24 6.06 -38.14
CA ALA A 542 17.00 5.84 -39.56
C ALA A 542 15.98 4.73 -39.87
N LEU A 543 15.67 3.88 -38.91
CA LEU A 543 14.60 2.89 -39.03
C LEU A 543 13.19 3.51 -38.92
N LEU A 544 13.08 4.75 -38.40
CA LEU A 544 11.85 5.54 -38.39
C LEU A 544 11.64 6.18 -39.77
N ARG A 545 10.51 5.88 -40.41
CA ARG A 545 10.16 6.38 -41.72
C ARG A 545 9.33 7.65 -41.58
N LYS A 546 9.50 8.62 -42.49
CA LYS A 546 8.52 9.68 -42.65
C LYS A 546 7.15 9.06 -43.00
N GLY A 547 6.08 9.51 -42.34
CA GLY A 547 4.76 8.89 -42.44
C GLY A 547 4.58 7.74 -41.42
N THR A 548 3.78 6.76 -41.79
CA THR A 548 3.34 5.68 -40.89
C THR A 548 4.45 4.72 -40.52
N ASN A 549 4.56 4.43 -39.22
CA ASN A 549 5.43 3.42 -38.63
C ASN A 549 4.62 2.43 -37.79
N THR A 550 5.18 1.26 -37.59
CA THR A 550 4.55 0.18 -36.82
C THR A 550 5.58 -0.42 -35.86
N LEU A 551 5.37 -0.26 -34.56
CA LEU A 551 6.10 -0.95 -33.51
C LEU A 551 5.29 -2.14 -33.04
N THR A 552 5.91 -3.30 -32.90
CA THR A 552 5.25 -4.52 -32.42
C THR A 552 5.90 -5.04 -31.15
N LEU A 553 5.07 -5.46 -30.21
CA LEU A 553 5.42 -6.09 -28.94
C LEU A 553 4.79 -7.49 -28.93
N GLU A 554 5.56 -8.52 -29.28
CA GLU A 554 5.11 -9.92 -29.35
C GLU A 554 5.43 -10.65 -28.05
N LEU A 555 4.42 -10.94 -27.22
CA LEU A 555 4.56 -11.85 -26.08
C LEU A 555 4.58 -13.29 -26.60
N THR A 556 5.74 -13.98 -26.47
CA THR A 556 5.95 -15.29 -27.09
C THR A 556 5.55 -16.49 -26.23
N ASN A 557 5.51 -16.30 -24.90
CA ASN A 557 5.26 -17.36 -23.92
C ASN A 557 4.09 -17.05 -22.98
N GLY A 558 3.15 -16.20 -23.41
CA GLY A 558 1.95 -15.86 -22.63
C GLY A 558 1.03 -17.06 -22.42
N THR A 559 0.57 -17.26 -21.18
CA THR A 559 -0.32 -18.36 -20.77
C THR A 559 -1.68 -17.87 -20.30
N GLY A 560 -1.91 -16.55 -20.30
CA GLY A 560 -3.06 -15.90 -19.67
C GLY A 560 -2.85 -15.55 -18.19
N ARG A 561 -1.75 -16.04 -17.58
CA ARG A 561 -1.43 -15.84 -16.16
C ARG A 561 -0.04 -15.29 -15.91
N ASN A 562 0.78 -15.20 -16.94
CA ASN A 562 2.09 -14.57 -16.93
C ASN A 562 2.12 -13.43 -17.95
N GLY A 563 3.06 -12.52 -17.83
CA GLY A 563 3.20 -11.42 -18.77
C GLY A 563 3.79 -10.17 -18.17
N VAL A 564 3.57 -9.06 -18.85
CA VAL A 564 3.99 -7.73 -18.43
C VAL A 564 2.77 -6.87 -18.14
N MET A 565 2.81 -6.14 -17.04
CA MET A 565 1.82 -5.12 -16.69
C MET A 565 2.40 -3.75 -17.09
N TRP A 566 1.68 -3.03 -17.90
CA TRP A 566 2.16 -1.77 -18.46
C TRP A 566 1.92 -0.60 -17.50
N ASP A 567 2.85 0.35 -17.49
CA ASP A 567 2.74 1.64 -16.82
C ASP A 567 2.82 2.75 -17.87
N CYS A 568 3.99 2.86 -18.54
CA CYS A 568 4.22 3.89 -19.55
C CYS A 568 5.13 3.37 -20.65
N ILE A 569 4.80 3.68 -21.89
CA ILE A 569 5.66 3.41 -23.04
C ILE A 569 5.88 4.71 -23.79
N LYS A 570 7.14 5.06 -24.08
CA LYS A 570 7.48 6.27 -24.85
C LYS A 570 8.55 6.03 -25.89
N LEU A 571 8.49 6.79 -26.97
CA LEU A 571 9.50 6.84 -28.04
C LEU A 571 10.08 8.23 -28.17
N GLU A 572 11.40 8.33 -28.11
CA GLU A 572 12.14 9.58 -28.16
C GLU A 572 13.25 9.50 -29.23
N THR A 573 13.65 10.67 -29.76
CA THR A 573 14.78 10.79 -30.71
C THR A 573 15.62 12.02 -30.41
N GLY A 574 16.77 12.10 -31.05
CA GLY A 574 17.71 13.25 -30.95
C GLY A 574 18.69 13.07 -29.77
N PRO A 575 19.54 14.08 -29.56
CA PRO A 575 20.50 14.07 -28.46
C PRO A 575 19.82 14.13 -27.08
N LEU A 576 20.55 13.70 -26.08
CA LEU A 576 20.18 13.90 -24.68
C LEU A 576 20.14 15.40 -24.38
N VAL A 577 19.08 15.87 -23.75
CA VAL A 577 18.98 17.23 -23.25
C VAL A 577 19.82 17.33 -21.97
N THR A 578 20.97 17.98 -22.06
CA THR A 578 21.92 18.13 -20.95
C THR A 578 21.80 19.49 -20.24
N ASN A 579 21.10 20.45 -20.83
CA ASN A 579 20.88 21.73 -20.19
C ASN A 579 19.60 21.69 -19.38
N ALA A 580 19.71 22.00 -18.10
CA ALA A 580 18.56 22.41 -17.32
C ALA A 580 17.89 23.56 -18.08
N VAL A 581 16.67 23.36 -18.56
CA VAL A 581 15.84 24.50 -18.90
C VAL A 581 15.62 25.19 -17.58
N ALA A 582 16.29 26.33 -17.38
CA ALA A 582 15.96 27.15 -16.23
C ALA A 582 14.45 27.36 -16.29
N HIS A 583 13.74 26.86 -15.28
CA HIS A 583 12.35 27.24 -15.11
C HIS A 583 12.34 28.79 -15.14
N PRO A 584 11.45 29.41 -15.89
CA PRO A 584 11.21 30.81 -15.67
C PRO A 584 10.96 30.99 -14.19
N THR A 585 11.83 31.67 -13.49
CA THR A 585 11.72 32.01 -12.08
C THR A 585 10.63 33.06 -11.81
N GLU A 586 9.71 33.22 -12.74
CA GLU A 586 8.45 33.88 -12.45
C GLU A 586 7.49 32.80 -11.98
N PRO A 587 7.07 32.84 -10.68
CA PRO A 587 5.86 32.15 -10.29
C PRO A 587 4.80 32.61 -11.30
N GLU A 588 4.10 31.70 -11.97
CA GLU A 588 2.81 32.03 -12.60
C GLU A 588 2.10 32.88 -11.55
N ALA A 589 1.95 34.17 -11.83
CA ALA A 589 1.40 35.09 -10.86
C ALA A 589 0.12 34.46 -10.34
N LEU A 590 0.08 34.18 -9.06
CA LEU A 590 -1.12 33.62 -8.42
C LEU A 590 -2.27 34.46 -8.94
N PRO A 591 -3.30 33.87 -9.57
CA PRO A 591 -4.34 34.62 -10.21
C PRO A 591 -4.88 35.61 -9.20
N ALA A 592 -4.89 36.89 -9.52
CA ALA A 592 -5.20 37.97 -8.60
C ALA A 592 -6.62 37.85 -8.00
N ASN A 593 -7.46 36.98 -8.58
CA ASN A 593 -8.77 36.61 -8.06
C ASN A 593 -9.10 35.17 -8.46
N THR A 594 -9.05 34.26 -7.49
CA THR A 594 -9.55 32.90 -7.63
C THR A 594 -10.84 32.78 -6.83
N LEU A 595 -11.92 32.41 -7.50
CA LEU A 595 -13.23 32.14 -6.87
C LEU A 595 -13.49 30.64 -6.90
N TYR A 596 -13.95 30.13 -5.76
CA TYR A 596 -14.29 28.71 -5.60
C TYR A 596 -15.80 28.55 -5.50
N TYR A 597 -16.32 27.52 -6.14
CA TYR A 597 -17.75 27.16 -6.07
C TYR A 597 -17.86 25.65 -5.82
N ASN A 598 -18.89 25.24 -5.11
CA ASN A 598 -19.26 23.83 -5.05
C ASN A 598 -19.91 23.37 -6.38
N PRO A 599 -20.20 22.07 -6.55
CA PRO A 599 -20.84 21.54 -7.77
C PRO A 599 -22.22 22.14 -8.09
N GLN A 600 -22.89 22.73 -7.08
CA GLN A 600 -24.19 23.39 -7.21
C GLN A 600 -24.06 24.88 -7.57
N GLY A 601 -22.83 25.37 -7.77
CA GLY A 601 -22.58 26.77 -8.12
C GLY A 601 -22.63 27.74 -6.93
N ILE A 602 -22.63 27.25 -5.70
CA ILE A 602 -22.61 28.10 -4.49
C ILE A 602 -21.16 28.53 -4.22
N PRO A 603 -20.90 29.84 -4.04
CA PRO A 603 -19.54 30.32 -3.77
C PRO A 603 -19.02 29.82 -2.42
N LEU A 604 -17.74 29.47 -2.39
CA LEU A 604 -17.01 29.01 -1.23
C LEU A 604 -15.93 30.04 -0.86
N ALA A 605 -15.77 30.33 0.42
CA ALA A 605 -14.69 31.21 0.90
C ALA A 605 -13.29 30.56 0.74
N HIS A 606 -13.23 29.24 0.84
CA HIS A 606 -12.04 28.41 0.63
C HIS A 606 -12.45 27.12 -0.08
N PRO A 607 -11.54 26.46 -0.82
CA PRO A 607 -11.86 25.18 -1.43
C PRO A 607 -12.22 24.14 -0.36
N ALA A 608 -13.26 23.35 -0.62
CA ALA A 608 -13.77 22.32 0.27
C ALA A 608 -13.36 20.92 -0.20
N PRO A 609 -13.28 19.90 0.66
CA PRO A 609 -13.13 18.52 0.25
C PRO A 609 -14.20 18.11 -0.79
N GLY A 610 -13.81 17.37 -1.81
CA GLY A 610 -14.66 16.99 -2.92
C GLY A 610 -14.46 17.85 -4.17
N LEU A 611 -15.43 17.84 -5.07
CA LEU A 611 -15.37 18.55 -6.34
C LEU A 611 -15.61 20.05 -6.14
N ASN A 612 -14.65 20.87 -6.58
CA ASN A 612 -14.74 22.34 -6.62
C ASN A 612 -14.72 22.81 -8.08
N ILE A 613 -15.48 23.85 -8.38
CA ILE A 613 -15.37 24.61 -9.64
C ILE A 613 -14.55 25.85 -9.31
N VAL A 614 -13.43 26.03 -10.00
CA VAL A 614 -12.49 27.10 -9.76
C VAL A 614 -12.52 28.06 -10.95
N HIS A 615 -12.88 29.33 -10.69
CA HIS A 615 -12.79 30.42 -11.65
C HIS A 615 -11.55 31.28 -11.35
N GLU A 616 -10.65 31.37 -12.30
CA GLU A 616 -9.39 32.12 -12.21
C GLU A 616 -9.39 33.23 -13.24
N ARG A 617 -9.00 34.44 -12.84
CA ARG A 617 -8.69 35.53 -13.74
C ARG A 617 -7.16 35.63 -13.85
N LEU A 618 -6.64 35.38 -15.03
CA LEU A 618 -5.20 35.43 -15.30
C LEU A 618 -4.70 36.88 -15.39
N ALA A 619 -3.41 37.09 -15.23
CA ALA A 619 -2.78 38.41 -15.26
C ALA A 619 -2.98 39.17 -16.60
N ASP A 620 -3.20 38.45 -17.72
CA ASP A 620 -3.52 38.97 -19.03
C ASP A 620 -5.01 39.35 -19.20
N GLY A 621 -5.81 39.21 -18.15
CA GLY A 621 -7.25 39.52 -18.14
C GLY A 621 -8.13 38.38 -18.65
N THR A 622 -7.58 37.29 -19.14
CA THR A 622 -8.35 36.10 -19.55
C THR A 622 -8.96 35.38 -18.32
N GLN A 623 -10.06 34.68 -18.53
CA GLN A 623 -10.71 33.90 -17.48
C GLN A 623 -10.62 32.41 -17.81
N ARG A 624 -10.30 31.61 -16.80
CA ARG A 624 -10.26 30.15 -16.89
C ARG A 624 -11.17 29.53 -15.84
N THR A 625 -11.95 28.53 -16.25
CA THR A 625 -12.75 27.72 -15.33
C THR A 625 -12.25 26.29 -15.38
N ARG A 626 -12.00 25.68 -14.22
CA ARG A 626 -11.58 24.28 -14.11
C ARG A 626 -12.30 23.57 -12.97
N LYS A 627 -12.43 22.26 -13.08
CA LYS A 627 -12.92 21.39 -12.02
C LYS A 627 -11.74 20.84 -11.24
N VAL A 628 -11.75 20.99 -9.93
CA VAL A 628 -10.67 20.51 -9.05
C VAL A 628 -11.28 19.61 -7.99
N MET A 629 -10.79 18.40 -7.91
CA MET A 629 -11.17 17.45 -6.86
C MET A 629 -10.16 17.59 -5.72
N LEU A 630 -10.61 18.02 -4.54
CA LEU A 630 -9.81 18.00 -3.32
C LEU A 630 -10.19 16.77 -2.52
N ARG A 631 -9.20 15.99 -2.16
CA ARG A 631 -9.38 14.85 -1.26
C ARG A 631 -9.54 15.37 0.17
N PRO A 632 -10.38 14.72 0.99
CA PRO A 632 -10.54 15.08 2.40
C PRO A 632 -9.26 14.90 3.20
#